data_04815bc8605f31adb4b30306d8a78e3b
#
_entry.id   04815bc8605f31adb4b30306d8a78e3b
#
_cell.length_a   1.000
_cell.length_b   1.000
_cell.length_c   1.000
_cell.angle_alpha   90.00
_cell.angle_beta   90.00
_cell.angle_gamma   90.00
#
_symmetry.space_group_name_H-M   'P 1'
#
loop_
_entity.id
_entity.type
_entity.pdbx_description
1 polymer ?
#
loop_
_entity_poly.entity_id
_entity_poly.type
_entity_poly.pdbx_seq_one_letter_code
_entity_poly.pdbx_strand_id
1 'polypeptide(L)'
;MAIASPPSVSMSSYGSIPQVGVDDKPDLEQEDDRHTMSLADRLYAYDLTWSTKLYHRFGRDPTPRLCWEIFSHSGDGFLWILTIPPLMGLLWVAGLIGPFEPATKMLLSALFTVMTVDIIAIMVLKFIFHRQRPPFHQADMRFVGPDEHSFPSGHSTRVWAMVAMLVYIAETHPWILRAFFYGLSPAVLVAVSIVWALIINFSRVALGRHYPTDVLAGTLIGFFVFWPISLFFINHYDMLDAPPAY
;
A
#
# COMPACT_ATOMS: atom_id res chain seq x y z
N MET A 1 15.17 -0.72 -48.14
CA MET A 1 15.55 -0.17 -46.85
C MET A 1 15.21 -1.25 -45.80
N ALA A 2 16.22 -2.04 -45.40
CA ALA A 2 16.02 -3.22 -44.54
C ALA A 2 16.02 -2.77 -43.10
N ILE A 3 14.95 -3.13 -42.36
CA ILE A 3 14.82 -2.84 -40.91
C ILE A 3 15.61 -3.93 -40.17
N ALA A 4 16.68 -3.51 -39.49
CA ALA A 4 17.50 -4.39 -38.66
C ALA A 4 16.72 -4.86 -37.43
N SER A 5 16.73 -6.16 -37.17
CA SER A 5 16.18 -6.81 -35.96
C SER A 5 17.02 -6.44 -34.72
N PRO A 6 16.37 -6.26 -33.56
CA PRO A 6 17.11 -5.94 -32.34
C PRO A 6 17.93 -7.14 -31.84
N PRO A 7 19.06 -6.91 -31.14
CA PRO A 7 19.94 -7.96 -30.68
C PRO A 7 19.26 -8.82 -29.61
N SER A 8 19.41 -10.15 -29.76
CA SER A 8 18.98 -11.13 -28.77
C SER A 8 19.88 -11.05 -27.53
N VAL A 9 19.30 -10.62 -26.41
CA VAL A 9 19.96 -10.69 -25.10
C VAL A 9 19.99 -12.14 -24.65
N SER A 10 21.17 -12.72 -24.51
CA SER A 10 21.38 -14.07 -24.02
C SER A 10 20.99 -14.14 -22.53
N MET A 11 19.99 -14.98 -22.22
CA MET A 11 19.59 -15.40 -20.87
C MET A 11 20.64 -16.34 -20.24
N SER A 12 21.79 -15.83 -19.85
CA SER A 12 22.85 -16.64 -19.26
C SER A 12 23.47 -15.94 -18.06
N SER A 13 22.71 -15.77 -16.97
CA SER A 13 23.25 -15.59 -15.61
C SER A 13 22.20 -15.59 -14.49
N TYR A 14 21.07 -16.27 -14.65
CA TYR A 14 20.25 -16.58 -13.49
C TYR A 14 20.69 -17.92 -12.92
N GLY A 15 21.32 -17.87 -11.74
CA GLY A 15 21.69 -19.04 -10.98
C GLY A 15 20.48 -19.96 -10.81
N SER A 16 20.72 -21.26 -10.98
CA SER A 16 19.74 -22.34 -10.82
C SER A 16 18.98 -22.17 -9.51
N ILE A 17 17.64 -22.07 -9.63
CA ILE A 17 16.72 -22.08 -8.48
C ILE A 17 16.94 -23.44 -7.78
N PRO A 18 17.25 -23.48 -6.47
CA PRO A 18 17.31 -24.74 -5.74
C PRO A 18 15.92 -25.41 -5.81
N GLN A 19 15.85 -26.56 -6.42
CA GLN A 19 14.67 -27.43 -6.37
C GLN A 19 14.53 -27.90 -4.92
N VAL A 20 13.57 -27.36 -4.18
CA VAL A 20 13.21 -27.89 -2.86
C VAL A 20 12.47 -29.18 -3.11
N GLY A 21 13.18 -30.29 -2.97
CA GLY A 21 12.61 -31.62 -2.95
C GLY A 21 11.64 -31.74 -1.76
N VAL A 22 10.42 -32.16 -2.05
CA VAL A 22 9.41 -32.51 -1.03
C VAL A 22 9.71 -33.96 -0.59
N ASP A 23 10.71 -34.12 0.24
CA ASP A 23 10.90 -35.39 0.99
C ASP A 23 10.65 -35.07 2.48
N ASP A 24 9.58 -35.68 3.00
CA ASP A 24 9.03 -35.52 4.36
C ASP A 24 9.87 -36.28 5.42
N LYS A 25 11.17 -36.02 5.50
CA LYS A 25 11.95 -36.40 6.68
C LYS A 25 12.63 -35.12 7.21
N PRO A 26 12.40 -34.76 8.48
CA PRO A 26 13.20 -33.72 9.10
C PRO A 26 14.62 -34.26 9.30
N ASP A 27 15.53 -33.92 8.39
CA ASP A 27 16.94 -34.21 8.56
C ASP A 27 17.45 -33.41 9.77
N LEU A 28 18.03 -34.13 10.74
CA LEU A 28 18.62 -33.57 11.95
C LEU A 28 19.72 -32.54 11.64
N GLU A 29 20.33 -32.58 10.46
CA GLU A 29 21.27 -31.56 9.95
C GLU A 29 20.61 -30.20 9.66
N GLN A 30 19.32 -30.16 9.28
CA GLN A 30 18.60 -28.88 9.04
C GLN A 30 18.21 -28.18 10.34
N GLU A 31 18.20 -28.85 11.47
CA GLU A 31 17.92 -28.23 12.78
C GLU A 31 19.15 -27.51 13.34
N ASP A 32 20.34 -28.01 13.10
CA ASP A 32 21.61 -27.42 13.56
C ASP A 32 21.94 -26.14 12.78
N ASP A 33 21.69 -26.11 11.47
CA ASP A 33 21.86 -24.90 10.64
C ASP A 33 20.92 -23.74 11.08
N ARG A 34 19.75 -24.03 11.62
CA ARG A 34 18.82 -23.01 12.11
C ARG A 34 19.31 -22.27 13.35
N HIS A 35 20.15 -22.88 14.16
CA HIS A 35 20.72 -22.26 15.37
C HIS A 35 21.87 -21.30 15.05
N THR A 36 22.51 -21.44 13.88
CA THR A 36 23.63 -20.56 13.46
C THR A 36 23.19 -19.38 12.59
N MET A 37 21.95 -19.39 12.08
CA MET A 37 21.43 -18.30 11.24
C MET A 37 21.22 -17.00 12.03
N SER A 38 21.66 -15.90 11.47
CA SER A 38 21.37 -14.57 12.03
C SER A 38 19.85 -14.30 12.08
N LEU A 39 19.41 -13.40 12.96
CA LEU A 39 18.00 -12.99 13.01
C LEU A 39 17.51 -12.46 11.66
N ALA A 40 18.36 -11.73 10.94
CA ALA A 40 18.04 -11.21 9.61
C ALA A 40 17.78 -12.32 8.59
N ASP A 41 18.63 -13.37 8.59
CA ASP A 41 18.47 -14.52 7.69
C ASP A 41 17.20 -15.31 8.01
N ARG A 42 16.88 -15.47 9.28
CA ARG A 42 15.64 -16.12 9.74
C ARG A 42 14.39 -15.35 9.30
N LEU A 43 14.40 -14.03 9.44
CA LEU A 43 13.31 -13.16 8.97
C LEU A 43 13.18 -13.21 7.45
N TYR A 44 14.29 -13.20 6.72
CA TYR A 44 14.27 -13.30 5.26
C TYR A 44 13.74 -14.66 4.79
N ALA A 45 14.17 -15.76 5.42
CA ALA A 45 13.66 -17.11 5.12
C ALA A 45 12.14 -17.21 5.39
N TYR A 46 11.66 -16.62 6.50
CA TYR A 46 10.24 -16.52 6.80
C TYR A 46 9.50 -15.74 5.71
N ASP A 47 9.99 -14.57 5.36
CA ASP A 47 9.42 -13.69 4.33
C ASP A 47 9.33 -14.41 2.97
N LEU A 48 10.41 -15.04 2.55
CA LEU A 48 10.45 -15.77 1.29
C LEU A 48 9.47 -16.94 1.27
N THR A 49 9.41 -17.70 2.36
CA THR A 49 8.51 -18.87 2.49
C THR A 49 7.04 -18.46 2.38
N TRP A 50 6.62 -17.44 3.15
CA TRP A 50 5.23 -17.01 3.14
C TRP A 50 4.84 -16.30 1.85
N SER A 51 5.72 -15.46 1.30
CA SER A 51 5.48 -14.80 0.01
C SER A 51 5.30 -15.82 -1.10
N THR A 52 6.15 -16.84 -1.14
CA THR A 52 6.07 -17.92 -2.14
C THR A 52 4.76 -18.71 -2.01
N LYS A 53 4.40 -19.14 -0.79
CA LYS A 53 3.14 -19.86 -0.55
C LYS A 53 1.92 -19.06 -0.98
N LEU A 54 1.85 -17.78 -0.59
CA LEU A 54 0.72 -16.93 -0.91
C LEU A 54 0.64 -16.60 -2.40
N TYR A 55 1.78 -16.32 -3.04
CA TYR A 55 1.82 -16.08 -4.48
C TYR A 55 1.36 -17.31 -5.28
N HIS A 56 1.86 -18.51 -4.97
CA HIS A 56 1.43 -19.73 -5.65
C HIS A 56 -0.05 -20.02 -5.45
N ARG A 57 -0.59 -19.69 -4.29
CA ARG A 57 -2.01 -19.96 -3.98
C ARG A 57 -2.97 -18.94 -4.60
N PHE A 58 -2.60 -17.65 -4.66
CA PHE A 58 -3.51 -16.56 -4.94
C PHE A 58 -3.07 -15.63 -6.08
N GLY A 59 -1.78 -15.54 -6.39
CA GLY A 59 -1.22 -14.58 -7.33
C GLY A 59 -0.78 -15.17 -8.66
N ARG A 60 -0.60 -16.49 -8.72
CA ARG A 60 -0.10 -17.18 -9.91
C ARG A 60 -1.16 -17.30 -11.01
N ASP A 61 -2.38 -17.70 -10.64
CA ASP A 61 -3.45 -17.97 -11.59
C ASP A 61 -4.17 -16.65 -11.97
N PRO A 62 -4.56 -16.48 -13.25
CA PRO A 62 -5.10 -15.20 -13.75
C PRO A 62 -6.38 -14.74 -13.05
N THR A 63 -7.30 -15.66 -12.73
CA THR A 63 -8.60 -15.28 -12.16
C THR A 63 -8.49 -14.73 -10.73
N PRO A 64 -7.89 -15.43 -9.74
CA PRO A 64 -7.71 -14.87 -8.41
C PRO A 64 -6.77 -13.66 -8.45
N ARG A 65 -5.76 -13.64 -9.31
CA ARG A 65 -4.86 -12.52 -9.49
C ARG A 65 -5.62 -11.23 -9.84
N LEU A 66 -6.56 -11.28 -10.81
CA LEU A 66 -7.34 -10.11 -11.21
C LEU A 66 -8.10 -9.49 -10.04
N CYS A 67 -8.71 -10.32 -9.18
CA CYS A 67 -9.38 -9.83 -7.98
C CYS A 67 -8.42 -9.06 -7.06
N TRP A 68 -7.24 -9.62 -6.79
CA TRP A 68 -6.24 -8.96 -5.95
C TRP A 68 -5.65 -7.70 -6.58
N GLU A 69 -5.50 -7.66 -7.91
CA GLU A 69 -5.10 -6.45 -8.64
C GLU A 69 -6.13 -5.33 -8.45
N ILE A 70 -7.43 -5.61 -8.58
CA ILE A 70 -8.51 -4.62 -8.40
C ILE A 70 -8.45 -4.05 -6.97
N PHE A 71 -8.37 -4.90 -5.94
CA PHE A 71 -8.23 -4.43 -4.57
C PHE A 71 -6.94 -3.63 -4.36
N SER A 72 -5.82 -4.10 -4.90
CA SER A 72 -4.54 -3.40 -4.80
C SER A 72 -4.62 -2.01 -5.43
N HIS A 73 -5.25 -1.87 -6.61
CA HIS A 73 -5.41 -0.58 -7.27
C HIS A 73 -6.23 0.42 -6.44
N SER A 74 -7.20 -0.03 -5.66
CA SER A 74 -7.97 0.88 -4.80
C SER A 74 -7.12 1.55 -3.71
N GLY A 75 -5.95 1.00 -3.37
CA GLY A 75 -4.97 1.61 -2.46
C GLY A 75 -3.86 2.40 -3.16
N ASP A 76 -3.96 2.59 -4.48
CA ASP A 76 -2.94 3.30 -5.26
C ASP A 76 -3.07 4.81 -5.09
N GLY A 77 -2.00 5.46 -4.58
CA GLY A 77 -2.01 6.91 -4.32
C GLY A 77 -2.19 7.77 -5.56
N PHE A 78 -1.72 7.29 -6.72
CA PHE A 78 -1.93 8.00 -7.98
C PHE A 78 -3.40 8.01 -8.38
N LEU A 79 -4.11 6.91 -8.16
CA LEU A 79 -5.55 6.86 -8.37
C LEU A 79 -6.26 7.93 -7.53
N TRP A 80 -5.89 8.04 -6.25
CA TRP A 80 -6.50 9.00 -5.34
C TRP A 80 -6.19 10.46 -5.69
N ILE A 81 -4.95 10.78 -6.06
CA ILE A 81 -4.53 12.17 -6.33
C ILE A 81 -4.87 12.61 -7.75
N LEU A 82 -4.66 11.73 -8.76
CA LEU A 82 -4.82 12.11 -10.16
C LEU A 82 -6.23 11.91 -10.70
N THR A 83 -7.09 11.16 -9.99
CA THR A 83 -8.45 10.90 -10.48
C THR A 83 -9.51 11.63 -9.66
N ILE A 84 -9.47 11.55 -8.34
CA ILE A 84 -10.56 12.07 -7.51
C ILE A 84 -10.67 13.59 -7.58
N PRO A 85 -9.61 14.39 -7.28
CA PRO A 85 -9.73 15.84 -7.34
C PRO A 85 -10.05 16.38 -8.73
N PRO A 86 -9.42 15.92 -9.84
CA PRO A 86 -9.81 16.37 -11.17
C PRO A 86 -11.25 16.00 -11.55
N LEU A 87 -11.70 14.79 -11.21
CA LEU A 87 -13.07 14.36 -11.46
C LEU A 87 -14.07 15.22 -10.70
N MET A 88 -13.81 15.48 -9.41
CA MET A 88 -14.67 16.35 -8.61
C MET A 88 -14.69 17.79 -9.15
N GLY A 89 -13.55 18.32 -9.57
CA GLY A 89 -13.46 19.62 -10.22
C GLY A 89 -14.25 19.68 -11.52
N LEU A 90 -14.15 18.65 -12.36
CA LEU A 90 -14.91 18.55 -13.60
C LEU A 90 -16.43 18.50 -13.35
N LEU A 91 -16.87 17.66 -12.41
CA LEU A 91 -18.29 17.55 -12.02
C LEU A 91 -18.84 18.89 -11.49
N TRP A 92 -18.04 19.61 -10.73
CA TRP A 92 -18.41 20.96 -10.24
C TRP A 92 -18.52 21.97 -11.39
N VAL A 93 -17.55 22.06 -12.30
CA VAL A 93 -17.58 22.95 -13.47
C VAL A 93 -18.75 22.60 -14.40
N ALA A 94 -19.08 21.31 -14.53
CA ALA A 94 -20.23 20.85 -15.32
C ALA A 94 -21.60 21.14 -14.66
N GLY A 95 -21.61 21.68 -13.43
CA GLY A 95 -22.84 21.93 -12.68
C GLY A 95 -23.57 20.68 -12.19
N LEU A 96 -22.90 19.50 -12.22
CA LEU A 96 -23.46 18.23 -11.78
C LEU A 96 -23.36 18.05 -10.27
N ILE A 97 -22.46 18.77 -9.62
CA ILE A 97 -22.35 18.86 -8.15
C ILE A 97 -22.32 20.34 -7.75
N GLY A 98 -22.94 20.65 -6.61
CA GLY A 98 -22.93 21.99 -6.04
C GLY A 98 -21.58 22.37 -5.41
N PRO A 99 -21.47 23.57 -4.80
CA PRO A 99 -20.32 23.93 -4.00
C PRO A 99 -20.07 22.87 -2.93
N PHE A 100 -18.80 22.52 -2.72
CA PHE A 100 -18.48 21.54 -1.69
C PHE A 100 -18.94 22.04 -0.32
N GLU A 101 -19.76 21.23 0.33
CA GLU A 101 -20.12 21.44 1.73
C GLU A 101 -18.86 21.49 2.61
N PRO A 102 -18.88 22.23 3.74
CA PRO A 102 -17.72 22.35 4.63
C PRO A 102 -17.13 20.98 5.02
N ALA A 103 -17.96 20.01 5.39
CA ALA A 103 -17.53 18.66 5.72
C ALA A 103 -16.75 17.99 4.58
N THR A 104 -17.20 18.15 3.34
CA THR A 104 -16.52 17.63 2.15
C THR A 104 -15.15 18.26 1.95
N LYS A 105 -15.06 19.59 2.08
CA LYS A 105 -13.79 20.32 1.97
C LYS A 105 -12.79 19.87 3.02
N MET A 106 -13.24 19.74 4.26
CA MET A 106 -12.42 19.30 5.39
C MET A 106 -11.89 17.87 5.18
N LEU A 107 -12.76 16.94 4.82
CA LEU A 107 -12.37 15.56 4.59
C LEU A 107 -11.39 15.44 3.41
N LEU A 108 -11.65 16.15 2.31
CA LEU A 108 -10.77 16.12 1.14
C LEU A 108 -9.42 16.78 1.41
N SER A 109 -9.36 17.89 2.16
CA SER A 109 -8.10 18.54 2.52
C SER A 109 -7.25 17.66 3.44
N ALA A 110 -7.88 17.01 4.43
CA ALA A 110 -7.20 16.06 5.30
C ALA A 110 -6.67 14.84 4.49
N LEU A 111 -7.50 14.28 3.63
CA LEU A 111 -7.10 13.17 2.74
C LEU A 111 -5.93 13.56 1.84
N PHE A 112 -6.00 14.74 1.20
CA PHE A 112 -4.93 15.23 0.32
C PHE A 112 -3.62 15.43 1.09
N THR A 113 -3.69 15.94 2.33
CA THR A 113 -2.52 16.10 3.20
C THR A 113 -1.88 14.75 3.53
N VAL A 114 -2.69 13.76 3.94
CA VAL A 114 -2.21 12.39 4.21
C VAL A 114 -1.55 11.78 2.98
N MET A 115 -2.15 11.92 1.80
CA MET A 115 -1.60 11.40 0.55
C MET A 115 -0.27 12.06 0.19
N THR A 116 -0.18 13.38 0.35
CA THR A 116 1.02 14.15 0.03
C THR A 116 2.18 13.75 0.95
N VAL A 117 1.92 13.69 2.26
CA VAL A 117 2.91 13.24 3.25
C VAL A 117 3.38 11.81 2.93
N ASP A 118 2.45 10.88 2.67
CA ASP A 118 2.79 9.50 2.34
C ASP A 118 3.68 9.41 1.10
N ILE A 119 3.31 10.06 0.00
CA ILE A 119 4.08 9.98 -1.26
C ILE A 119 5.49 10.51 -1.07
N ILE A 120 5.65 11.68 -0.44
CA ILE A 120 6.97 12.27 -0.22
C ILE A 120 7.81 11.37 0.70
N ALA A 121 7.23 10.95 1.82
CA ALA A 121 7.95 10.16 2.82
C ALA A 121 8.31 8.76 2.32
N ILE A 122 7.42 8.09 1.58
CA ILE A 122 7.71 6.76 1.03
C ILE A 122 8.80 6.81 -0.04
N MET A 123 8.86 7.87 -0.86
CA MET A 123 9.95 8.06 -1.80
C MET A 123 11.29 8.16 -1.09
N VAL A 124 11.38 8.98 -0.03
CA VAL A 124 12.60 9.12 0.77
C VAL A 124 13.02 7.78 1.39
N LEU A 125 12.06 7.06 2.00
CA LEU A 125 12.35 5.76 2.62
C LEU A 125 12.86 4.73 1.61
N LYS A 126 12.27 4.68 0.41
CA LYS A 126 12.71 3.76 -0.64
C LYS A 126 14.11 4.09 -1.18
N PHE A 127 14.52 5.35 -1.15
CA PHE A 127 15.91 5.75 -1.45
C PHE A 127 16.90 5.35 -0.35
N ILE A 128 16.45 5.18 0.88
CA ILE A 128 17.30 4.74 2.00
C ILE A 128 17.41 3.21 2.04
N PHE A 129 16.29 2.51 1.84
CA PHE A 129 16.18 1.06 1.98
C PHE A 129 16.11 0.37 0.62
N HIS A 130 17.25 -0.15 0.13
CA HIS A 130 17.38 -0.80 -1.17
C HIS A 130 17.05 -2.30 -1.12
N ARG A 131 15.92 -2.70 -0.52
CA ARG A 131 15.52 -4.09 -0.44
C ARG A 131 14.96 -4.58 -1.76
N GLN A 132 15.50 -5.70 -2.29
CA GLN A 132 14.98 -6.33 -3.50
C GLN A 132 13.59 -6.92 -3.27
N ARG A 133 12.78 -6.94 -4.33
CA ARG A 133 11.44 -7.57 -4.31
C ARG A 133 11.52 -9.09 -4.36
N PRO A 134 10.41 -9.80 -4.02
CA PRO A 134 10.32 -11.24 -4.19
C PRO A 134 10.69 -11.68 -5.61
N PRO A 135 11.40 -12.84 -5.80
CA PRO A 135 11.96 -13.25 -7.08
C PRO A 135 10.91 -13.56 -8.17
N PHE A 136 9.68 -13.80 -7.79
CA PHE A 136 8.54 -14.02 -8.69
C PHE A 136 7.75 -12.72 -9.00
N HIS A 137 8.27 -11.58 -8.56
CA HIS A 137 7.65 -10.29 -8.87
C HIS A 137 7.64 -10.06 -10.39
N GLN A 138 6.44 -9.86 -10.94
CA GLN A 138 6.31 -9.40 -12.32
C GLN A 138 6.43 -7.88 -12.33
N ALA A 139 7.41 -7.38 -13.08
CA ALA A 139 7.72 -5.97 -13.17
C ALA A 139 6.53 -5.19 -13.75
N ASP A 140 5.89 -4.44 -12.88
CA ASP A 140 4.78 -3.54 -13.13
C ASP A 140 5.32 -2.12 -12.95
N MET A 141 6.52 -1.88 -13.50
CA MET A 141 7.31 -0.68 -13.24
C MET A 141 6.61 0.56 -13.79
N ARG A 142 5.86 1.23 -12.92
CA ARG A 142 5.27 2.54 -13.21
C ARG A 142 6.29 3.66 -13.06
N PHE A 143 7.27 3.47 -12.18
CA PHE A 143 8.34 4.43 -11.92
C PHE A 143 9.68 3.72 -11.80
N VAL A 144 10.59 4.06 -12.70
CA VAL A 144 11.99 3.63 -12.62
C VAL A 144 12.62 4.21 -11.35
N GLY A 145 13.32 3.38 -10.59
CA GLY A 145 14.00 3.74 -9.35
C GLY A 145 13.21 3.36 -8.09
N PRO A 146 12.33 4.21 -7.54
CA PRO A 146 11.66 3.90 -6.27
C PRO A 146 10.80 2.64 -6.30
N ASP A 147 10.28 2.27 -7.48
CA ASP A 147 9.42 1.09 -7.63
C ASP A 147 10.21 -0.23 -7.70
N GLU A 148 11.54 -0.17 -7.85
CA GLU A 148 12.43 -1.34 -7.80
C GLU A 148 12.56 -1.92 -6.39
N HIS A 149 12.37 -1.09 -5.35
CA HIS A 149 12.60 -1.47 -3.96
C HIS A 149 11.30 -1.92 -3.28
N SER A 150 11.42 -3.00 -2.48
CA SER A 150 10.26 -3.59 -1.80
C SER A 150 9.91 -2.90 -0.48
N PHE A 151 10.91 -2.40 0.26
CA PHE A 151 10.71 -1.91 1.63
C PHE A 151 10.66 -0.38 1.71
N PRO A 152 9.76 0.15 2.52
CA PRO A 152 8.53 -0.46 3.00
C PRO A 152 7.43 -0.47 1.92
N SER A 153 6.31 -1.18 2.18
CA SER A 153 5.18 -1.20 1.26
C SER A 153 4.43 0.13 1.25
N GLY A 154 4.49 0.88 0.12
CA GLY A 154 3.82 2.18 0.00
C GLY A 154 2.29 2.12 -0.02
N HIS A 155 1.68 1.01 -0.47
CA HIS A 155 0.24 0.80 -0.33
C HIS A 155 -0.15 0.63 1.14
N SER A 156 0.65 -0.12 1.91
CA SER A 156 0.39 -0.34 3.33
C SER A 156 0.56 0.94 4.15
N THR A 157 1.61 1.75 3.90
CA THR A 157 1.78 3.03 4.60
C THR A 157 0.58 3.93 4.38
N ARG A 158 0.14 4.06 3.15
CA ARG A 158 -0.97 4.92 2.73
C ARG A 158 -2.29 4.51 3.36
N VAL A 159 -2.70 3.27 3.16
CA VAL A 159 -4.03 2.83 3.64
C VAL A 159 -4.12 2.88 5.17
N TRP A 160 -3.04 2.62 5.89
CA TRP A 160 -3.05 2.71 7.34
C TRP A 160 -2.95 4.14 7.87
N ALA A 161 -2.30 5.05 7.15
CA ALA A 161 -2.39 6.49 7.46
C ALA A 161 -3.82 7.02 7.24
N MET A 162 -4.52 6.54 6.19
CA MET A 162 -5.94 6.86 5.96
C MET A 162 -6.84 6.28 7.05
N VAL A 163 -6.61 5.04 7.48
CA VAL A 163 -7.36 4.45 8.60
C VAL A 163 -7.18 5.29 9.87
N ALA A 164 -5.95 5.68 10.19
CA ALA A 164 -5.66 6.51 11.35
C ALA A 164 -6.35 7.89 11.27
N MET A 165 -6.37 8.50 10.09
CA MET A 165 -7.13 9.73 9.83
C MET A 165 -8.63 9.54 10.10
N LEU A 166 -9.21 8.46 9.58
CA LEU A 166 -10.65 8.19 9.78
C LEU A 166 -10.98 7.91 11.24
N VAL A 167 -10.12 7.19 11.98
CA VAL A 167 -10.26 6.99 13.43
C VAL A 167 -10.26 8.34 14.15
N TYR A 168 -9.29 9.19 13.86
CA TYR A 168 -9.19 10.51 14.48
C TYR A 168 -10.45 11.36 14.20
N ILE A 169 -10.89 11.45 12.93
CA ILE A 169 -12.08 12.22 12.57
C ILE A 169 -13.34 11.61 13.20
N ALA A 170 -13.43 10.27 13.31
CA ALA A 170 -14.56 9.60 13.95
C ALA A 170 -14.69 9.95 15.43
N GLU A 171 -13.58 10.16 16.12
CA GLU A 171 -13.54 10.49 17.55
C GLU A 171 -13.70 11.98 17.82
N THR A 172 -13.04 12.84 17.02
CA THR A 172 -12.97 14.28 17.29
C THR A 172 -14.01 15.08 16.52
N HIS A 173 -14.29 14.70 15.27
CA HIS A 173 -15.20 15.42 14.35
C HIS A 173 -16.19 14.49 13.65
N PRO A 174 -16.95 13.63 14.37
CA PRO A 174 -17.83 12.61 13.78
C PRO A 174 -18.88 13.16 12.84
N TRP A 175 -19.24 14.44 12.98
CA TRP A 175 -20.18 15.13 12.12
C TRP A 175 -19.68 15.23 10.67
N ILE A 176 -18.37 15.37 10.44
CA ILE A 176 -17.78 15.41 9.10
C ILE A 176 -18.08 14.10 8.35
N LEU A 177 -17.83 12.95 9.00
CA LEU A 177 -18.11 11.65 8.40
C LEU A 177 -19.59 11.42 8.18
N ARG A 178 -20.44 11.81 9.12
CA ARG A 178 -21.91 11.67 8.96
C ARG A 178 -22.43 12.53 7.82
N ALA A 179 -21.94 13.75 7.68
CA ALA A 179 -22.35 14.65 6.61
C ALA A 179 -21.90 14.12 5.24
N PHE A 180 -20.64 13.70 5.12
CA PHE A 180 -20.08 13.20 3.85
C PHE A 180 -20.67 11.85 3.43
N PHE A 181 -20.89 10.93 4.37
CA PHE A 181 -21.40 9.58 4.11
C PHE A 181 -22.90 9.40 4.43
N TYR A 182 -23.67 10.47 4.29
CA TYR A 182 -25.15 10.45 4.41
C TYR A 182 -25.67 9.78 5.67
N GLY A 183 -25.08 10.08 6.82
CA GLY A 183 -25.54 9.61 8.13
C GLY A 183 -25.01 8.24 8.53
N LEU A 184 -24.14 7.60 7.75
CA LEU A 184 -23.50 6.35 8.17
C LEU A 184 -22.74 6.53 9.49
N SER A 185 -22.76 5.49 10.33
CA SER A 185 -22.05 5.50 11.60
C SER A 185 -20.53 5.62 11.38
N PRO A 186 -19.84 6.58 12.02
CA PRO A 186 -18.38 6.67 11.95
C PRO A 186 -17.67 5.38 12.35
N ALA A 187 -18.19 4.64 13.33
CA ALA A 187 -17.61 3.36 13.74
C ALA A 187 -17.69 2.29 12.62
N VAL A 188 -18.78 2.27 11.85
CA VAL A 188 -18.91 1.37 10.69
C VAL A 188 -17.91 1.75 9.61
N LEU A 189 -17.75 3.06 9.33
CA LEU A 189 -16.77 3.54 8.35
C LEU A 189 -15.34 3.16 8.73
N VAL A 190 -14.98 3.32 10.00
CA VAL A 190 -13.67 2.90 10.53
C VAL A 190 -13.50 1.38 10.39
N ALA A 191 -14.49 0.57 10.78
CA ALA A 191 -14.41 -0.89 10.66
C ALA A 191 -14.23 -1.33 9.20
N VAL A 192 -14.98 -0.75 8.27
CA VAL A 192 -14.86 -1.02 6.82
C VAL A 192 -13.48 -0.62 6.31
N SER A 193 -12.96 0.53 6.72
CA SER A 193 -11.63 0.98 6.30
C SER A 193 -10.50 0.07 6.81
N ILE A 194 -10.62 -0.47 8.02
CA ILE A 194 -9.67 -1.45 8.56
C ILE A 194 -9.71 -2.74 7.72
N VAL A 195 -10.91 -3.27 7.44
CA VAL A 195 -11.06 -4.47 6.60
C VAL A 195 -10.47 -4.23 5.21
N TRP A 196 -10.76 -3.08 4.60
CA TRP A 196 -10.19 -2.68 3.31
C TRP A 196 -8.65 -2.61 3.35
N ALA A 197 -8.05 -2.01 4.39
CA ALA A 197 -6.61 -1.93 4.55
C ALA A 197 -5.96 -3.32 4.71
N LEU A 198 -6.60 -4.23 5.46
CA LEU A 198 -6.14 -5.63 5.59
C LEU A 198 -6.21 -6.38 4.26
N ILE A 199 -7.26 -6.20 3.47
CA ILE A 199 -7.40 -6.78 2.14
C ILE A 199 -6.27 -6.27 1.21
N ILE A 200 -5.98 -4.97 1.24
CA ILE A 200 -4.88 -4.41 0.46
C ILE A 200 -3.54 -4.98 0.93
N ASN A 201 -3.26 -5.00 2.23
CA ASN A 201 -2.05 -5.60 2.77
C ASN A 201 -1.86 -7.04 2.27
N PHE A 202 -2.90 -7.85 2.37
CA PHE A 202 -2.88 -9.22 1.87
C PHE A 202 -2.59 -9.28 0.37
N SER A 203 -3.25 -8.42 -0.43
CA SER A 203 -3.06 -8.38 -1.88
C SER A 203 -1.60 -8.11 -2.28
N ARG A 204 -0.87 -7.28 -1.51
CA ARG A 204 0.53 -6.95 -1.81
C ARG A 204 1.46 -8.17 -1.70
N VAL A 205 1.20 -9.04 -0.73
CA VAL A 205 1.95 -10.29 -0.57
C VAL A 205 1.47 -11.35 -1.56
N ALA A 206 0.15 -11.49 -1.72
CA ALA A 206 -0.45 -12.46 -2.64
C ALA A 206 -0.04 -12.22 -4.10
N LEU A 207 0.10 -10.97 -4.52
CA LEU A 207 0.59 -10.59 -5.86
C LEU A 207 2.11 -10.72 -6.02
N GLY A 208 2.84 -11.08 -4.97
CA GLY A 208 4.29 -11.22 -4.99
C GLY A 208 5.04 -9.88 -5.13
N ARG A 209 4.42 -8.78 -4.73
CA ARG A 209 5.01 -7.43 -4.85
C ARG A 209 5.83 -7.02 -3.64
N HIS A 210 5.51 -7.58 -2.48
CA HIS A 210 6.13 -7.27 -1.19
C HIS A 210 6.24 -8.52 -0.33
N TYR A 211 7.18 -8.49 0.60
CA TYR A 211 7.28 -9.47 1.68
C TYR A 211 6.31 -9.12 2.82
N PRO A 212 5.91 -10.11 3.66
CA PRO A 212 5.11 -9.86 4.86
C PRO A 212 5.69 -8.77 5.77
N THR A 213 7.02 -8.75 5.96
CA THR A 213 7.67 -7.72 6.80
C THR A 213 7.63 -6.33 6.17
N ASP A 214 7.65 -6.18 4.83
CA ASP A 214 7.48 -4.89 4.15
C ASP A 214 6.09 -4.31 4.42
N VAL A 215 5.08 -5.17 4.40
CA VAL A 215 3.68 -4.82 4.65
C VAL A 215 3.46 -4.47 6.12
N LEU A 216 4.01 -5.26 7.05
CA LEU A 216 3.92 -4.99 8.48
C LEU A 216 4.61 -3.65 8.84
N ALA A 217 5.83 -3.45 8.35
CA ALA A 217 6.55 -2.19 8.55
C ALA A 217 5.77 -1.01 7.94
N GLY A 218 5.24 -1.17 6.72
CA GLY A 218 4.40 -0.15 6.09
C GLY A 218 3.16 0.19 6.93
N THR A 219 2.49 -0.80 7.51
CA THR A 219 1.36 -0.62 8.42
C THR A 219 1.74 0.25 9.64
N LEU A 220 2.83 -0.12 10.31
CA LEU A 220 3.29 0.61 11.50
C LEU A 220 3.76 2.02 11.16
N ILE A 221 4.51 2.19 10.07
CA ILE A 221 4.98 3.50 9.62
C ILE A 221 3.81 4.40 9.23
N GLY A 222 2.84 3.89 8.48
CA GLY A 222 1.66 4.66 8.06
C GLY A 222 0.86 5.15 9.26
N PHE A 223 0.57 4.26 10.21
CA PHE A 223 -0.26 4.58 11.36
C PHE A 223 0.46 5.44 12.42
N PHE A 224 1.71 5.11 12.75
CA PHE A 224 2.41 5.73 13.87
C PHE A 224 3.40 6.83 13.48
N VAL A 225 3.73 6.98 12.18
CA VAL A 225 4.69 7.99 11.71
C VAL A 225 4.03 8.95 10.71
N PHE A 226 3.48 8.44 9.60
CA PHE A 226 2.95 9.30 8.55
C PHE A 226 1.67 10.03 8.96
N TRP A 227 0.79 9.33 9.70
CA TRP A 227 -0.40 9.96 10.24
C TRP A 227 -0.08 11.10 11.23
N PRO A 228 0.73 10.95 12.27
CA PRO A 228 1.10 12.07 13.15
C PRO A 228 1.73 13.25 12.44
N ILE A 229 2.57 13.02 11.41
CA ILE A 229 3.11 14.09 10.58
C ILE A 229 1.98 14.80 9.82
N SER A 230 1.06 14.05 9.24
CA SER A 230 -0.10 14.62 8.53
C SER A 230 -0.99 15.41 9.49
N LEU A 231 -1.24 14.90 10.68
CA LEU A 231 -2.03 15.56 11.72
C LEU A 231 -1.41 16.90 12.15
N PHE A 232 -0.08 16.96 12.24
CA PHE A 232 0.61 18.23 12.51
C PHE A 232 0.25 19.28 11.45
N PHE A 233 0.28 18.95 10.16
CA PHE A 233 -0.11 19.90 9.11
C PHE A 233 -1.60 20.20 9.11
N ILE A 234 -2.45 19.21 9.34
CA ILE A 234 -3.91 19.39 9.43
C ILE A 234 -4.25 20.40 10.53
N ASN A 235 -3.67 20.26 11.71
CA ASN A 235 -3.90 21.17 12.84
C ASN A 235 -3.24 22.53 12.62
N HIS A 236 -2.04 22.57 12.03
CA HIS A 236 -1.33 23.84 11.78
C HIS A 236 -2.11 24.76 10.81
N TYR A 237 -2.87 24.20 9.89
CA TYR A 237 -3.67 24.94 8.93
C TYR A 237 -5.17 24.96 9.25
N ASP A 238 -5.56 24.57 10.46
CA ASP A 238 -6.96 24.55 10.96
C ASP A 238 -7.95 23.90 9.99
N MET A 239 -7.49 22.82 9.32
CA MET A 239 -8.25 22.19 8.22
C MET A 239 -9.57 21.55 8.66
N LEU A 240 -9.71 21.23 9.96
CA LEU A 240 -10.88 20.58 10.55
C LEU A 240 -11.67 21.49 11.52
N ASP A 241 -11.19 22.70 11.80
CA ASP A 241 -11.71 23.54 12.90
C ASP A 241 -12.77 24.55 12.47
N ALA A 242 -13.16 24.63 11.21
CA ALA A 242 -14.23 25.52 10.81
C ALA A 242 -15.57 25.05 11.42
N PRO A 243 -16.21 25.87 12.29
CA PRO A 243 -17.53 25.52 12.79
C PRO A 243 -18.52 25.48 11.63
N PRO A 244 -19.53 24.58 11.66
CA PRO A 244 -20.62 24.65 10.72
C PRO A 244 -21.27 26.03 10.82
N ALA A 245 -21.32 26.76 9.72
CA ALA A 245 -22.16 27.93 9.63
C ALA A 245 -23.62 27.44 9.72
N TYR A 246 -24.27 27.69 10.85
CA TYR A 246 -25.71 27.47 11.05
C TYR A 246 -26.48 28.65 10.48
#